data_a43aee7d6903c5d3131e408e854dae4d
#
_entry.id   a43aee7d6903c5d3131e408e854dae4d
#
_cell.length_a   1.000
_cell.length_b   1.000
_cell.length_c   1.000
_cell.angle_alpha   90.00
_cell.angle_beta   90.00
_cell.angle_gamma   90.00
#
_symmetry.space_group_name_H-M   'P 1'
#
loop_
_entity.id
_entity.type
_entity.pdbx_description
1 polymer ?
#
loop_
_entity_poly.entity_id
_entity_poly.type
_entity_poly.pdbx_seq_one_letter_code
_entity_poly.pdbx_strand_id
1 'polypeptide(L)'
;VTLLEEYIQRSTLKPLTSLIGPALNAEEETLMNALAPVLRGLYKEKSGKDWVLHYRVDAQAKAFASSKECEEWSQVGTATPDHVIRTKQKPLLLNLQQWQDHDKLREETLQALNGYCESYHQYFESNKSAKGVDKTELDQLPRVVLVAGLGLVTIGERVKETGISADIYQHTIDIIHKSFSVGEYKPLKPNDLFDMEYWSLEQAKLGKSKVPILQGKVVYITGAASGIGLATARLFA
;
A
#
# COMPACT_ATOMS: atom_id res chain seq x y z
N VAL A 1 13.13 -29.65 -1.36
CA VAL A 1 12.09 -28.78 -1.96
C VAL A 1 10.78 -29.56 -2.02
N THR A 2 10.75 -30.73 -2.67
CA THR A 2 9.51 -31.52 -2.92
C THR A 2 8.73 -31.87 -1.65
N LEU A 3 9.41 -32.28 -0.55
CA LEU A 3 8.74 -32.60 0.72
C LEU A 3 8.07 -31.37 1.36
N LEU A 4 8.69 -30.20 1.26
CA LEU A 4 8.13 -28.96 1.77
C LEU A 4 6.92 -28.51 0.93
N GLU A 5 7.01 -28.64 -0.39
CA GLU A 5 5.89 -28.36 -1.30
C GLU A 5 4.71 -29.27 -1.02
N GLU A 6 4.94 -30.58 -0.86
CA GLU A 6 3.91 -31.54 -0.50
C GLU A 6 3.27 -31.23 0.87
N TYR A 7 4.06 -30.83 1.84
CA TYR A 7 3.57 -30.42 3.16
C TYR A 7 2.66 -29.18 3.05
N ILE A 8 3.10 -28.17 2.32
CA ILE A 8 2.31 -26.93 2.12
C ILE A 8 1.02 -27.23 1.35
N GLN A 9 1.07 -28.06 0.29
CA GLN A 9 -0.10 -28.43 -0.50
C GLN A 9 -1.15 -29.21 0.30
N ARG A 10 -0.72 -30.00 1.30
CA ARG A 10 -1.62 -30.74 2.19
C ARG A 10 -2.15 -29.91 3.35
N SER A 11 -1.55 -28.75 3.61
CA SER A 11 -1.95 -27.87 4.70
C SER A 11 -3.20 -27.09 4.31
N THR A 12 -4.17 -27.05 5.21
CA THR A 12 -5.37 -26.22 5.03
C THR A 12 -5.06 -24.79 5.48
N LEU A 13 -5.40 -23.81 4.65
CA LEU A 13 -5.28 -22.41 5.03
C LEU A 13 -6.11 -22.13 6.28
N LYS A 14 -5.52 -21.40 7.24
CA LYS A 14 -6.27 -20.91 8.39
C LYS A 14 -7.42 -20.02 7.93
N PRO A 15 -8.64 -20.21 8.40
CA PRO A 15 -9.74 -19.32 8.09
C PRO A 15 -9.44 -17.93 8.66
N LEU A 16 -9.69 -16.90 7.88
CA LEU A 16 -9.63 -15.50 8.34
C LEU A 16 -10.93 -15.16 9.09
N THR A 17 -10.80 -14.53 10.25
CA THR A 17 -11.95 -14.11 11.06
C THR A 17 -12.44 -12.76 10.56
N SER A 18 -13.56 -12.71 9.84
CA SER A 18 -14.12 -11.47 9.31
C SER A 18 -14.52 -10.50 10.43
N LEU A 19 -14.09 -9.25 10.31
CA LEU A 19 -14.56 -8.12 11.11
C LEU A 19 -15.83 -7.49 10.56
N ILE A 20 -16.18 -7.82 9.31
CA ILE A 20 -17.18 -7.12 8.54
C ILE A 20 -18.33 -8.06 8.22
N GLY A 21 -19.55 -7.61 8.50
CA GLY A 21 -20.76 -8.32 8.11
C GLY A 21 -21.00 -8.25 6.59
N PRO A 22 -21.91 -9.10 6.06
CA PRO A 22 -22.18 -9.21 4.63
C PRO A 22 -22.70 -7.93 3.95
N ALA A 23 -23.11 -6.93 4.71
CA ALA A 23 -23.68 -5.67 4.20
C ALA A 23 -22.65 -4.76 3.47
N LEU A 24 -21.35 -4.89 3.75
CA LEU A 24 -20.31 -4.03 3.13
C LEU A 24 -19.95 -4.42 1.69
N ASN A 25 -20.40 -5.58 1.22
CA ASN A 25 -20.09 -6.04 -0.15
C ASN A 25 -20.76 -5.20 -1.27
N ALA A 26 -21.85 -4.52 -0.96
CA ALA A 26 -22.59 -3.70 -1.94
C ALA A 26 -22.04 -2.26 -2.10
N GLU A 27 -21.05 -1.87 -1.29
CA GLU A 27 -20.64 -0.46 -1.15
C GLU A 27 -19.18 -0.19 -1.54
N GLU A 28 -18.46 -1.18 -2.09
CA GLU A 28 -17.02 -1.06 -2.41
C GLU A 28 -16.72 0.13 -3.33
N GLU A 29 -17.48 0.26 -4.40
CA GLU A 29 -17.30 1.35 -5.36
C GLU A 29 -17.60 2.71 -4.72
N THR A 30 -18.63 2.78 -3.89
CA THR A 30 -19.01 4.00 -3.17
C THR A 30 -17.94 4.38 -2.17
N LEU A 31 -17.43 3.42 -1.39
CA LEU A 31 -16.33 3.64 -0.45
C LEU A 31 -15.05 4.09 -1.18
N MET A 32 -14.69 3.44 -2.28
CA MET A 32 -13.51 3.82 -3.07
C MET A 32 -13.65 5.22 -3.66
N ASN A 33 -14.82 5.57 -4.17
CA ASN A 33 -15.11 6.90 -4.73
C ASN A 33 -15.05 8.00 -3.66
N ALA A 34 -15.43 7.71 -2.43
CA ALA A 34 -15.28 8.64 -1.31
C ALA A 34 -13.83 8.75 -0.82
N LEU A 35 -13.13 7.61 -0.68
CA LEU A 35 -11.79 7.53 -0.10
C LEU A 35 -10.70 8.03 -1.03
N ALA A 36 -10.80 7.78 -2.34
CA ALA A 36 -9.73 8.11 -3.29
C ALA A 36 -9.38 9.61 -3.31
N PRO A 37 -10.33 10.57 -3.39
CA PRO A 37 -10.00 11.98 -3.32
C PRO A 37 -9.43 12.40 -1.97
N VAL A 38 -9.89 11.81 -0.87
CA VAL A 38 -9.36 12.06 0.49
C VAL A 38 -7.90 11.65 0.58
N LEU A 39 -7.57 10.41 0.21
CA LEU A 39 -6.18 9.93 0.20
C LEU A 39 -5.29 10.81 -0.68
N ARG A 40 -5.70 11.09 -1.91
CA ARG A 40 -4.92 11.93 -2.82
C ARG A 40 -4.70 13.35 -2.27
N GLY A 41 -5.73 13.93 -1.67
CA GLY A 41 -5.66 15.25 -1.03
C GLY A 41 -4.67 15.27 0.10
N LEU A 42 -4.76 14.33 1.04
CA LEU A 42 -3.87 14.22 2.20
C LEU A 42 -2.41 13.97 1.80
N TYR A 43 -2.18 13.10 0.80
CA TYR A 43 -0.83 12.86 0.28
C TYR A 43 -0.24 14.13 -0.35
N LYS A 44 -1.04 14.88 -1.11
CA LYS A 44 -0.62 16.16 -1.68
C LYS A 44 -0.32 17.21 -0.61
N GLU A 45 -1.17 17.35 0.39
CA GLU A 45 -0.97 18.26 1.52
C GLU A 45 0.37 17.98 2.24
N LYS A 46 0.71 16.70 2.45
CA LYS A 46 1.94 16.32 3.15
C LYS A 46 3.21 16.40 2.29
N SER A 47 3.12 16.17 1.00
CA SER A 47 4.29 16.04 0.13
C SER A 47 4.47 17.18 -0.89
N GLY A 48 3.42 17.96 -1.14
CA GLY A 48 3.37 18.95 -2.23
C GLY A 48 3.24 18.31 -3.63
N LYS A 49 3.21 16.99 -3.74
CA LYS A 49 3.18 16.25 -5.01
C LYS A 49 1.78 15.73 -5.34
N ASP A 50 1.53 15.45 -6.61
CA ASP A 50 0.33 14.77 -7.04
C ASP A 50 0.57 13.24 -7.05
N TRP A 51 -0.44 12.49 -6.60
CA TRP A 51 -0.38 11.04 -6.44
C TRP A 51 -1.50 10.36 -7.20
N VAL A 52 -1.24 9.15 -7.68
CA VAL A 52 -2.23 8.27 -8.27
C VAL A 52 -2.45 7.05 -7.39
N LEU A 53 -3.66 6.53 -7.42
CA LEU A 53 -4.04 5.33 -6.71
C LEU A 53 -4.33 4.19 -7.69
N HIS A 54 -4.07 2.98 -7.24
CA HIS A 54 -4.51 1.75 -7.88
C HIS A 54 -5.27 0.92 -6.86
N TYR A 55 -6.52 0.61 -7.16
CA TYR A 55 -7.34 -0.31 -6.38
C TYR A 55 -7.36 -1.66 -7.06
N ARG A 56 -7.02 -2.71 -6.31
CA ARG A 56 -7.05 -4.08 -6.82
C ARG A 56 -8.28 -4.80 -6.29
N VAL A 57 -9.19 -5.13 -7.20
CA VAL A 57 -10.34 -5.98 -6.90
C VAL A 57 -9.87 -7.42 -6.77
N ASP A 58 -9.73 -7.90 -5.56
CA ASP A 58 -9.28 -9.24 -5.25
C ASP A 58 -9.93 -9.75 -3.96
N ALA A 59 -10.58 -10.91 -4.04
CA ALA A 59 -11.33 -11.48 -2.92
C ALA A 59 -10.44 -11.84 -1.72
N GLN A 60 -9.21 -12.33 -1.96
CA GLN A 60 -8.26 -12.68 -0.91
C GLN A 60 -7.74 -11.42 -0.21
N ALA A 61 -7.35 -10.40 -0.97
CA ALA A 61 -6.90 -9.13 -0.39
C ALA A 61 -8.01 -8.46 0.43
N LYS A 62 -9.25 -8.50 -0.04
CA LYS A 62 -10.41 -8.00 0.69
C LYS A 62 -10.66 -8.79 1.97
N ALA A 63 -10.67 -10.13 1.89
CA ALA A 63 -10.86 -10.98 3.06
C ALA A 63 -9.76 -10.75 4.11
N PHE A 64 -8.49 -10.63 3.66
CA PHE A 64 -7.35 -10.36 4.52
C PHE A 64 -7.47 -8.98 5.19
N ALA A 65 -7.68 -7.91 4.42
CA ALA A 65 -7.80 -6.54 4.95
C ALA A 65 -8.99 -6.38 5.91
N SER A 66 -10.01 -7.23 5.78
CA SER A 66 -11.23 -7.22 6.59
C SER A 66 -11.19 -8.23 7.74
N SER A 67 -10.05 -8.88 7.98
CA SER A 67 -9.92 -9.88 9.04
C SER A 67 -9.35 -9.29 10.33
N LYS A 68 -9.62 -9.95 11.45
CA LYS A 68 -9.00 -9.63 12.75
C LYS A 68 -7.49 -9.83 12.73
N GLU A 69 -7.05 -10.80 11.96
CA GLU A 69 -5.66 -11.19 11.80
C GLU A 69 -4.85 -10.13 11.02
N CYS A 70 -5.52 -9.26 10.26
CA CYS A 70 -4.84 -8.27 9.40
C CYS A 70 -3.86 -7.38 10.17
N GLU A 71 -4.26 -6.86 11.34
CA GLU A 71 -3.42 -5.98 12.15
C GLU A 71 -2.15 -6.72 12.62
N GLU A 72 -2.29 -7.90 13.20
CA GLU A 72 -1.16 -8.69 13.66
C GLU A 72 -0.27 -9.14 12.50
N TRP A 73 -0.86 -9.68 11.44
CA TRP A 73 -0.12 -10.37 10.39
C TRP A 73 0.52 -9.44 9.37
N SER A 74 -0.08 -8.27 9.10
CA SER A 74 0.47 -7.34 8.11
C SER A 74 1.55 -6.40 8.67
N GLN A 75 1.61 -6.23 10.00
CA GLN A 75 2.51 -5.26 10.64
C GLN A 75 3.88 -5.84 10.99
N VAL A 76 4.24 -6.99 10.44
CA VAL A 76 5.50 -7.69 10.77
C VAL A 76 6.65 -7.40 9.80
N GLY A 77 6.38 -7.04 8.55
CA GLY A 77 7.40 -6.69 7.55
C GLY A 77 7.19 -7.31 6.18
N THR A 78 8.13 -7.08 5.27
CA THR A 78 8.06 -7.51 3.87
C THR A 78 8.41 -8.98 3.68
N ALA A 79 7.84 -9.64 2.66
CA ALA A 79 8.11 -11.04 2.33
C ALA A 79 9.56 -11.25 1.85
N THR A 80 10.12 -10.27 1.15
CA THR A 80 11.54 -10.21 0.79
C THR A 80 12.10 -8.82 1.09
N PRO A 81 13.39 -8.70 1.45
CA PRO A 81 13.95 -7.42 1.91
C PRO A 81 13.87 -6.30 0.86
N ASP A 82 14.10 -6.62 -0.40
CA ASP A 82 14.10 -5.67 -1.51
C ASP A 82 12.73 -5.07 -1.84
N HIS A 83 11.64 -5.70 -1.37
CA HIS A 83 10.30 -5.15 -1.52
C HIS A 83 10.12 -3.82 -0.74
N VAL A 84 10.90 -3.59 0.31
CA VAL A 84 10.78 -2.41 1.18
C VAL A 84 10.82 -1.09 0.43
N ILE A 85 11.62 -0.99 -0.65
CA ILE A 85 11.71 0.23 -1.46
C ILE A 85 10.44 0.53 -2.27
N ARG A 86 9.58 -0.48 -2.48
CA ARG A 86 8.35 -0.39 -3.26
C ARG A 86 7.10 -0.30 -2.39
N THR A 87 7.08 -1.00 -1.27
CA THR A 87 5.89 -1.16 -0.43
C THR A 87 6.03 -0.49 0.93
N LYS A 88 7.22 0.03 1.27
CA LYS A 88 7.61 0.30 2.66
C LYS A 88 7.60 -1.00 3.49
N GLN A 89 8.03 -0.91 4.75
CA GLN A 89 8.09 -2.09 5.62
C GLN A 89 6.71 -2.63 6.03
N LYS A 90 5.72 -1.77 6.12
CA LYS A 90 4.37 -2.07 6.58
C LYS A 90 3.32 -1.34 5.73
N PRO A 91 2.10 -1.85 5.62
CA PRO A 91 0.99 -1.12 5.03
C PRO A 91 0.39 -0.13 6.05
N LEU A 92 -0.28 0.90 5.56
CA LEU A 92 -1.24 1.65 6.32
C LEU A 92 -2.53 0.82 6.46
N LEU A 93 -3.09 0.74 7.66
CA LEU A 93 -4.38 0.08 7.91
C LEU A 93 -5.47 1.13 8.06
N LEU A 94 -6.58 0.95 7.35
CA LEU A 94 -7.77 1.77 7.48
C LEU A 94 -8.98 0.90 7.82
N ASN A 95 -9.54 1.13 9.00
CA ASN A 95 -10.80 0.55 9.45
C ASN A 95 -11.80 1.68 9.66
N LEU A 96 -12.40 2.14 8.56
CA LEU A 96 -13.23 3.34 8.50
C LEU A 96 -14.65 3.03 9.00
N GLN A 97 -15.04 3.63 10.12
CA GLN A 97 -16.34 3.35 10.76
C GLN A 97 -17.43 4.29 10.27
N GLN A 98 -17.09 5.52 9.91
CA GLN A 98 -18.03 6.58 9.55
C GLN A 98 -17.70 7.19 8.18
N TRP A 99 -17.33 6.34 7.22
CA TRP A 99 -16.85 6.76 5.91
C TRP A 99 -17.92 7.47 5.04
N GLN A 100 -19.20 7.33 5.33
CA GLN A 100 -20.30 8.04 4.67
C GLN A 100 -20.32 9.54 5.01
N ASP A 101 -19.75 9.92 6.15
CA ASP A 101 -19.53 11.30 6.55
C ASP A 101 -18.15 11.74 6.05
N HIS A 102 -18.12 12.68 5.10
CA HIS A 102 -16.88 13.11 4.45
C HIS A 102 -15.85 13.70 5.43
N ASP A 103 -16.30 14.46 6.43
CA ASP A 103 -15.39 15.10 7.38
C ASP A 103 -14.78 14.05 8.30
N LYS A 104 -15.56 13.09 8.75
CA LYS A 104 -15.07 11.97 9.58
C LYS A 104 -14.18 11.03 8.79
N LEU A 105 -14.52 10.70 7.54
CA LEU A 105 -13.68 9.93 6.66
C LEU A 105 -12.29 10.58 6.52
N ARG A 106 -12.27 11.90 6.31
CA ARG A 106 -11.02 12.66 6.20
C ARG A 106 -10.25 12.67 7.53
N GLU A 107 -10.93 12.88 8.65
CA GLU A 107 -10.33 12.90 9.98
C GLU A 107 -9.72 11.54 10.34
N GLU A 108 -10.47 10.44 10.22
CA GLU A 108 -10.00 9.07 10.48
C GLU A 108 -8.80 8.71 9.59
N THR A 109 -8.87 9.06 8.29
CA THR A 109 -7.78 8.80 7.35
C THR A 109 -6.54 9.63 7.69
N LEU A 110 -6.70 10.91 8.04
CA LEU A 110 -5.59 11.80 8.43
C LEU A 110 -4.92 11.31 9.71
N GLN A 111 -5.70 10.91 10.70
CA GLN A 111 -5.17 10.38 11.96
C GLN A 111 -4.33 9.12 11.73
N ALA A 112 -4.85 8.16 10.96
CA ALA A 112 -4.13 6.94 10.61
C ALA A 112 -2.83 7.24 9.83
N LEU A 113 -2.90 8.17 8.86
CA LEU A 113 -1.74 8.58 8.06
C LEU A 113 -0.67 9.28 8.91
N ASN A 114 -1.07 10.12 9.86
CA ASN A 114 -0.15 10.77 10.79
C ASN A 114 0.57 9.75 11.67
N GLY A 115 -0.18 8.80 12.24
CA GLY A 115 0.40 7.73 13.05
C GLY A 115 1.39 6.85 12.28
N TYR A 116 1.07 6.57 11.01
CA TYR A 116 1.99 5.85 10.12
C TYR A 116 3.29 6.64 9.88
N CYS A 117 3.18 7.92 9.50
CA CYS A 117 4.35 8.77 9.24
C CYS A 117 5.25 8.90 10.48
N GLU A 118 4.64 9.08 11.65
CA GLU A 118 5.37 9.14 12.93
C GLU A 118 6.09 7.82 13.23
N SER A 119 5.42 6.68 13.05
CA SER A 119 6.03 5.36 13.21
C SER A 119 7.20 5.12 12.24
N TYR A 120 7.07 5.59 10.99
CA TYR A 120 8.16 5.50 10.02
C TYR A 120 9.35 6.39 10.40
N HIS A 121 9.08 7.61 10.86
CA HIS A 121 10.11 8.53 11.37
C HIS A 121 10.87 7.93 12.55
N GLN A 122 10.16 7.37 13.51
CA GLN A 122 10.77 6.69 14.67
C GLN A 122 11.62 5.49 14.25
N TYR A 123 11.15 4.69 13.28
CA TYR A 123 11.94 3.60 12.70
C TYR A 123 13.22 4.13 12.06
N PHE A 124 13.15 5.21 11.30
CA PHE A 124 14.33 5.82 10.66
C PHE A 124 15.32 6.33 11.69
N GLU A 125 14.92 7.18 12.63
CA GLU A 125 15.78 7.80 13.62
C GLU A 125 16.42 6.76 14.57
N SER A 126 15.65 5.78 15.01
CA SER A 126 16.15 4.72 15.88
C SER A 126 17.26 3.89 15.21
N ASN A 127 17.07 3.50 13.94
CA ASN A 127 18.06 2.70 13.22
C ASN A 127 19.27 3.54 12.78
N LYS A 128 19.06 4.78 12.32
CA LYS A 128 20.12 5.73 11.99
C LYS A 128 21.04 5.95 13.19
N SER A 129 20.46 6.22 14.36
CA SER A 129 21.19 6.43 15.61
C SER A 129 21.92 5.17 16.06
N ALA A 130 21.25 4.02 16.10
CA ALA A 130 21.84 2.75 16.53
C ALA A 130 23.01 2.30 15.66
N LYS A 131 22.98 2.62 14.36
CA LYS A 131 24.03 2.27 13.41
C LYS A 131 25.11 3.34 13.26
N GLY A 132 24.89 4.56 13.76
CA GLY A 132 25.81 5.68 13.61
C GLY A 132 26.05 6.09 12.15
N VAL A 133 25.03 5.97 11.29
CA VAL A 133 25.13 6.26 9.85
C VAL A 133 24.54 7.63 9.50
N ASP A 134 25.13 8.31 8.53
CA ASP A 134 24.59 9.54 7.98
C ASP A 134 23.72 9.22 6.74
N LYS A 135 22.42 9.09 6.97
CA LYS A 135 21.40 8.85 5.95
C LYS A 135 20.33 9.93 6.01
N THR A 136 19.75 10.23 4.85
CA THR A 136 18.59 11.13 4.74
C THR A 136 17.32 10.30 4.71
N GLU A 137 16.35 10.66 5.52
CA GLU A 137 15.06 10.00 5.58
C GLU A 137 14.35 10.06 4.22
N LEU A 138 13.82 8.94 3.77
CA LEU A 138 12.94 8.87 2.62
C LEU A 138 11.57 9.44 3.00
N ASP A 139 10.74 9.78 2.00
CA ASP A 139 9.39 10.23 2.31
C ASP A 139 8.63 9.21 3.16
N GLN A 140 7.87 9.70 4.14
CA GLN A 140 7.23 8.88 5.17
C GLN A 140 5.92 8.25 4.70
N LEU A 141 5.39 8.62 3.52
CA LEU A 141 4.06 8.22 3.08
C LEU A 141 4.00 6.72 2.72
N PRO A 142 2.98 6.00 3.16
CA PRO A 142 2.79 4.59 2.82
C PRO A 142 2.55 4.40 1.32
N ARG A 143 3.02 3.28 0.77
CA ARG A 143 2.78 2.88 -0.63
C ARG A 143 1.63 1.89 -0.74
N VAL A 144 1.32 1.24 0.35
CA VAL A 144 0.28 0.21 0.46
C VAL A 144 -0.69 0.62 1.56
N VAL A 145 -1.97 0.53 1.26
CA VAL A 145 -3.07 0.76 2.21
C VAL A 145 -3.99 -0.45 2.17
N LEU A 146 -4.19 -1.08 3.30
CA LEU A 146 -5.20 -2.12 3.49
C LEU A 146 -6.44 -1.48 4.10
N VAL A 147 -7.54 -1.58 3.39
CA VAL A 147 -8.81 -0.96 3.78
C VAL A 147 -9.83 -2.04 4.08
N ALA A 148 -10.30 -2.10 5.33
CA ALA A 148 -11.34 -3.04 5.72
C ALA A 148 -12.61 -2.80 4.88
N GLY A 149 -13.17 -3.88 4.33
CA GLY A 149 -14.31 -3.83 3.41
C GLY A 149 -13.97 -3.60 1.93
N LEU A 150 -12.77 -3.09 1.65
CA LEU A 150 -12.33 -2.78 0.30
C LEU A 150 -11.19 -3.72 -0.18
N GLY A 151 -10.13 -3.87 0.61
CA GLY A 151 -8.97 -4.67 0.28
C GLY A 151 -7.70 -3.85 0.08
N LEU A 152 -7.02 -4.04 -1.05
CA LEU A 152 -5.70 -3.50 -1.34
C LEU A 152 -5.79 -2.24 -2.22
N VAL A 153 -5.30 -1.13 -1.68
CA VAL A 153 -5.07 0.12 -2.41
C VAL A 153 -3.58 0.42 -2.40
N THR A 154 -3.01 0.77 -3.54
CA THR A 154 -1.61 1.21 -3.64
C THR A 154 -1.52 2.63 -4.19
N ILE A 155 -0.51 3.36 -3.73
CA ILE A 155 -0.35 4.78 -4.01
C ILE A 155 1.08 5.03 -4.49
N GLY A 156 1.22 5.77 -5.57
CA GLY A 156 2.51 6.11 -6.16
C GLY A 156 2.45 7.40 -6.97
N GLU A 157 3.61 7.88 -7.40
CA GLU A 157 3.69 9.05 -8.28
C GLU A 157 3.33 8.71 -9.74
N ARG A 158 3.36 7.42 -10.11
CA ARG A 158 3.08 6.92 -11.46
C ARG A 158 2.21 5.67 -11.42
N VAL A 159 1.35 5.51 -12.41
CA VAL A 159 0.47 4.32 -12.56
C VAL A 159 1.27 3.02 -12.56
N LYS A 160 2.41 2.98 -13.27
CA LYS A 160 3.26 1.78 -13.29
C LYS A 160 3.79 1.39 -11.91
N GLU A 161 4.13 2.36 -11.09
CA GLU A 161 4.65 2.11 -9.72
C GLU A 161 3.56 1.55 -8.81
N THR A 162 2.34 2.07 -8.92
CA THR A 162 1.22 1.55 -8.15
C THR A 162 0.89 0.10 -8.52
N GLY A 163 0.93 -0.24 -9.81
CA GLY A 163 0.74 -1.62 -10.28
C GLY A 163 1.80 -2.57 -9.72
N ILE A 164 3.09 -2.18 -9.78
CA ILE A 164 4.20 -2.97 -9.23
C ILE A 164 4.01 -3.20 -7.72
N SER A 165 3.68 -2.14 -6.97
CA SER A 165 3.44 -2.25 -5.53
C SER A 165 2.24 -3.15 -5.23
N ALA A 166 1.20 -3.11 -6.06
CA ALA A 166 0.03 -3.97 -5.92
C ALA A 166 0.36 -5.45 -6.17
N ASP A 167 1.15 -5.77 -7.20
CA ASP A 167 1.59 -7.14 -7.49
C ASP A 167 2.42 -7.71 -6.34
N ILE A 168 3.39 -6.92 -5.87
CA ILE A 168 4.26 -7.30 -4.75
C ILE A 168 3.43 -7.54 -3.49
N TYR A 169 2.51 -6.63 -3.17
CA TYR A 169 1.80 -6.74 -1.89
C TYR A 169 0.69 -7.80 -1.93
N GLN A 170 0.07 -8.04 -3.09
CA GLN A 170 -0.83 -9.18 -3.28
C GLN A 170 -0.11 -10.51 -3.00
N HIS A 171 1.10 -10.65 -3.54
CA HIS A 171 1.94 -11.82 -3.27
C HIS A 171 2.35 -11.89 -1.78
N THR A 172 2.64 -10.75 -1.16
CA THR A 172 2.96 -10.68 0.28
C THR A 172 1.79 -11.17 1.14
N ILE A 173 0.55 -10.79 0.83
CA ILE A 173 -0.66 -11.30 1.51
C ILE A 173 -0.75 -12.82 1.41
N ASP A 174 -0.53 -13.38 0.23
CA ASP A 174 -0.56 -14.83 0.01
C ASP A 174 0.51 -15.57 0.82
N ILE A 175 1.73 -15.04 0.84
CA ILE A 175 2.83 -15.60 1.63
C ILE A 175 2.52 -15.53 3.13
N ILE A 176 2.07 -14.39 3.63
CA ILE A 176 1.73 -14.20 5.04
C ILE A 176 0.65 -15.21 5.45
N HIS A 177 -0.43 -15.28 4.69
CA HIS A 177 -1.56 -16.20 5.00
C HIS A 177 -1.13 -17.66 5.00
N LYS A 178 -0.35 -18.07 4.00
CA LYS A 178 0.20 -19.45 3.93
C LYS A 178 1.17 -19.73 5.08
N SER A 179 2.07 -18.78 5.39
CA SER A 179 3.06 -18.96 6.45
C SER A 179 2.40 -19.13 7.81
N PHE A 180 1.43 -18.30 8.17
CA PHE A 180 0.69 -18.45 9.43
C PHE A 180 -0.20 -19.69 9.46
N SER A 181 -0.55 -20.24 8.31
CA SER A 181 -1.33 -21.50 8.23
C SER A 181 -0.49 -22.74 8.52
N VAL A 182 0.81 -22.69 8.23
CA VAL A 182 1.73 -23.84 8.43
C VAL A 182 2.73 -23.65 9.57
N GLY A 183 2.86 -22.42 10.09
CA GLY A 183 3.82 -22.09 11.13
C GLY A 183 3.78 -20.61 11.49
N GLU A 184 4.92 -19.94 11.32
CA GLU A 184 5.08 -18.52 11.61
C GLU A 184 5.61 -17.76 10.38
N TYR A 185 5.19 -16.52 10.21
CA TYR A 185 5.80 -15.60 9.27
C TYR A 185 6.87 -14.78 9.99
N LYS A 186 8.13 -14.93 9.57
CA LYS A 186 9.28 -14.24 10.16
C LYS A 186 10.05 -13.44 9.10
N PRO A 187 9.72 -12.19 8.87
CA PRO A 187 10.50 -11.31 8.01
C PRO A 187 11.82 -10.90 8.68
N LEU A 188 12.65 -10.15 7.96
CA LEU A 188 13.83 -9.53 8.55
C LEU A 188 13.45 -8.56 9.68
N LYS A 189 14.33 -8.47 10.67
CA LYS A 189 14.19 -7.48 11.73
C LYS A 189 14.27 -6.06 11.14
N PRO A 190 13.61 -5.06 11.77
CA PRO A 190 13.65 -3.67 11.29
C PRO A 190 15.06 -3.11 11.06
N ASN A 191 16.00 -3.48 11.92
CA ASN A 191 17.42 -3.11 11.80
C ASN A 191 18.05 -3.61 10.50
N ASP A 192 17.84 -4.88 10.16
CA ASP A 192 18.40 -5.49 8.94
C ASP A 192 17.67 -4.98 7.68
N LEU A 193 16.37 -4.76 7.81
CA LEU A 193 15.54 -4.17 6.74
C LEU A 193 15.95 -2.72 6.43
N PHE A 194 16.36 -1.95 7.46
CA PHE A 194 16.88 -0.60 7.30
C PHE A 194 18.11 -0.57 6.40
N ASP A 195 19.04 -1.53 6.55
CA ASP A 195 20.23 -1.61 5.70
C ASP A 195 19.86 -1.79 4.23
N MET A 196 18.82 -2.57 3.95
CA MET A 196 18.31 -2.77 2.58
C MET A 196 17.61 -1.52 2.06
N GLU A 197 16.70 -0.92 2.83
CA GLU A 197 15.93 0.27 2.41
C GLU A 197 16.83 1.47 2.14
N TYR A 198 17.89 1.64 2.94
CA TYR A 198 18.83 2.76 2.85
C TYR A 198 20.13 2.42 2.10
N TRP A 199 20.17 1.26 1.42
CA TRP A 199 21.28 0.92 0.55
C TRP A 199 21.22 1.72 -0.75
N SER A 200 22.33 2.37 -1.13
CA SER A 200 22.39 3.27 -2.27
C SER A 200 22.02 2.60 -3.61
N LEU A 201 22.35 1.31 -3.78
CA LEU A 201 22.01 0.55 -4.99
C LEU A 201 20.50 0.23 -5.05
N GLU A 202 19.87 -0.04 -3.92
CA GLU A 202 18.41 -0.22 -3.87
C GLU A 202 17.69 1.09 -4.19
N GLN A 203 18.11 2.20 -3.61
CA GLN A 203 17.54 3.51 -3.90
C GLN A 203 17.74 3.94 -5.36
N ALA A 204 18.81 3.50 -6.02
CA ALA A 204 19.02 3.75 -7.44
C ALA A 204 17.96 3.11 -8.34
N LYS A 205 17.31 2.02 -7.89
CA LYS A 205 16.19 1.38 -8.59
C LYS A 205 14.93 2.27 -8.68
N LEU A 206 14.80 3.26 -7.78
CA LEU A 206 13.70 4.22 -7.82
C LEU A 206 13.83 5.23 -8.97
N GLY A 207 15.03 5.35 -9.55
CA GLY A 207 15.33 6.16 -10.73
C GLY A 207 15.32 7.68 -10.46
N LYS A 208 16.14 8.40 -11.21
CA LYS A 208 16.12 9.88 -11.26
C LYS A 208 15.66 10.30 -12.67
N SER A 209 14.45 9.96 -13.07
CA SER A 209 13.92 10.43 -14.35
C SER A 209 13.36 11.85 -14.20
N LYS A 210 13.46 12.63 -15.31
CA LYS A 210 12.80 13.94 -15.38
C LYS A 210 11.31 13.77 -15.12
N VAL A 211 10.78 14.54 -14.18
CA VAL A 211 9.36 14.48 -13.80
C VAL A 211 8.52 15.02 -14.96
N PRO A 212 7.62 14.22 -15.57
CA PRO A 212 6.70 14.71 -16.59
C PRO A 212 5.75 15.78 -16.02
N ILE A 213 5.35 16.75 -16.84
CA ILE A 213 4.48 17.86 -16.43
C ILE A 213 3.15 17.37 -15.85
N LEU A 214 2.62 16.29 -16.39
CA LEU A 214 1.33 15.69 -15.98
C LEU A 214 1.48 14.53 -15.02
N GLN A 215 2.65 14.29 -14.45
CA GLN A 215 2.84 13.18 -13.49
C GLN A 215 1.89 13.33 -12.30
N GLY A 216 1.18 12.24 -11.99
CA GLY A 216 0.20 12.19 -10.88
C GLY A 216 -1.12 12.93 -11.16
N LYS A 217 -1.26 13.61 -12.29
CA LYS A 217 -2.50 14.29 -12.68
C LYS A 217 -3.55 13.29 -13.16
N VAL A 218 -4.79 13.58 -12.84
CA VAL A 218 -5.96 12.93 -13.43
C VAL A 218 -6.64 13.95 -14.36
N VAL A 219 -6.79 13.60 -15.61
CA VAL A 219 -7.36 14.47 -16.63
C VAL A 219 -8.71 13.92 -17.07
N TYR A 220 -9.75 14.74 -16.98
CA TYR A 220 -11.08 14.42 -17.48
C TYR A 220 -11.32 15.18 -18.77
N ILE A 221 -11.63 14.46 -19.86
CA ILE A 221 -11.80 15.03 -21.19
C ILE A 221 -13.20 14.70 -21.72
N THR A 222 -14.06 15.70 -21.90
CA THR A 222 -15.35 15.54 -22.55
C THR A 222 -15.16 15.51 -24.07
N GLY A 223 -16.02 14.78 -24.78
CA GLY A 223 -15.95 14.67 -26.24
C GLY A 223 -14.71 13.94 -26.75
N ALA A 224 -14.11 13.06 -25.95
CA ALA A 224 -12.86 12.34 -26.29
C ALA A 224 -13.00 11.29 -27.41
N ALA A 225 -14.22 11.02 -27.89
CA ALA A 225 -14.46 10.04 -28.95
C ALA A 225 -14.05 10.52 -30.35
N SER A 226 -13.97 11.84 -30.61
CA SER A 226 -13.66 12.42 -31.92
C SER A 226 -13.04 13.81 -31.83
N GLY A 227 -12.56 14.36 -32.95
CA GLY A 227 -12.12 15.74 -33.09
C GLY A 227 -11.03 16.15 -32.07
N ILE A 228 -11.17 17.36 -31.52
CA ILE A 228 -10.22 17.98 -30.62
C ILE A 228 -10.08 17.16 -29.33
N GLY A 229 -11.20 16.67 -28.74
CA GLY A 229 -11.18 15.87 -27.52
C GLY A 229 -10.37 14.59 -27.69
N LEU A 230 -10.52 13.88 -28.82
CA LEU A 230 -9.72 12.69 -29.13
C LEU A 230 -8.24 13.02 -29.31
N ALA A 231 -7.92 14.10 -30.03
CA ALA A 231 -6.53 14.53 -30.22
C ALA A 231 -5.88 14.90 -28.88
N THR A 232 -6.59 15.59 -28.00
CA THR A 232 -6.14 15.92 -26.65
C THR A 232 -5.90 14.66 -25.80
N ALA A 233 -6.85 13.70 -25.83
CA ALA A 233 -6.70 12.45 -25.09
C ALA A 233 -5.46 11.66 -25.54
N ARG A 234 -5.22 11.58 -26.86
CA ARG A 234 -4.03 10.90 -27.41
C ARG A 234 -2.72 11.60 -27.05
N LEU A 235 -2.73 12.93 -26.91
CA LEU A 235 -1.53 13.70 -26.53
C LEU A 235 -1.19 13.51 -25.06
N PHE A 236 -2.19 13.29 -24.21
CA PHE A 236 -2.02 13.16 -22.75
C PHE A 236 -1.78 11.71 -22.30
N ALA A 237 -2.10 10.71 -23.14
CA ALA A 237 -1.86 9.29 -22.87
C ALA A 237 -0.42 8.88 -23.17
#